data_271b5d5060d7681b854410fef50e2684
#
_entry.id   271b5d5060d7681b854410fef50e2684
#
_cell.length_a   1.000
_cell.length_b   1.000
_cell.length_c   1.000
_cell.angle_alpha   90.00
_cell.angle_beta   90.00
_cell.angle_gamma   90.00
#
_symmetry.space_group_name_H-M   'P 1'
#
loop_
_entity.id
_entity.type
_entity.pdbx_description
1 polymer ?
#
loop_
_entity_poly.entity_id
_entity_poly.type
_entity_poly.pdbx_seq_one_letter_code
_entity_poly.pdbx_strand_id
1 'polypeptide(L)'
;EQIQSYFGDGSNFGVRISYSVEHFPMGTAGAVKNAEKFLDEPFIVFNGDIFTDIDLTVMMDLHREKKASVTIALTHVDNPTIYGVVETDAENRVKRFIEKPKQNEVTSNMINAGIYILDPSVLSYITPKAFSMFERDVFPPLVERGEAVYAHPSEAYWIDIGTPEKYLRLHHDLLNAGKGAKFEGQSFVHPSAQIKEPVIVGEGCFIDKNAVISGPVALGQRCHIGEGAVVEGSVLWQDCRVKKGAKLSNCVLASNCCVGEGSEVGDNCVLGDNVTIGKGNKLPRGISIWPDKSVEPNAISSG
;
A
#
# COMPACT_ATOMS: atom_id res chain seq x y z
N GLU A 1 4.03 0.99 17.59
CA GLU A 1 2.89 1.34 18.48
C GLU A 1 1.58 1.45 17.71
N GLN A 2 1.47 2.25 16.63
CA GLN A 2 0.21 2.44 15.87
C GLN A 2 -0.34 1.12 15.30
N ILE A 3 0.50 0.29 14.67
CA ILE A 3 0.11 -1.03 14.14
C ILE A 3 -0.43 -1.92 15.27
N GLN A 4 0.27 -1.97 16.40
CA GLN A 4 -0.16 -2.75 17.55
C GLN A 4 -1.45 -2.22 18.16
N SER A 5 -1.65 -0.91 18.22
CA SER A 5 -2.89 -0.29 18.72
C SER A 5 -4.09 -0.58 17.83
N TYR A 6 -3.87 -0.68 16.51
CA TYR A 6 -4.92 -0.96 15.54
C TYR A 6 -5.31 -2.44 15.51
N PHE A 7 -4.34 -3.36 15.44
CA PHE A 7 -4.60 -4.79 15.25
C PHE A 7 -4.77 -5.55 16.58
N GLY A 8 -4.30 -5.01 17.72
CA GLY A 8 -4.33 -5.70 19.00
C GLY A 8 -3.63 -7.05 18.94
N ASP A 9 -4.27 -8.08 19.47
CA ASP A 9 -3.84 -9.48 19.40
C ASP A 9 -4.34 -10.21 18.13
N GLY A 10 -5.07 -9.52 17.25
CA GLY A 10 -5.63 -10.06 16.01
C GLY A 10 -7.00 -10.72 16.16
N SER A 11 -7.54 -10.88 17.36
CA SER A 11 -8.81 -11.59 17.60
C SER A 11 -9.99 -11.00 16.84
N ASN A 12 -10.03 -9.67 16.68
CA ASN A 12 -11.06 -8.96 15.90
C ASN A 12 -10.98 -9.26 14.39
N PHE A 13 -9.86 -9.82 13.91
CA PHE A 13 -9.64 -10.19 12.52
C PHE A 13 -9.63 -11.70 12.31
N GLY A 14 -9.95 -12.49 13.36
CA GLY A 14 -9.98 -13.96 13.28
C GLY A 14 -8.59 -14.60 13.20
N VAL A 15 -7.54 -13.90 13.59
CA VAL A 15 -6.15 -14.36 13.59
C VAL A 15 -5.49 -14.11 14.94
N ARG A 16 -4.33 -14.72 15.17
CA ARG A 16 -3.49 -14.43 16.33
C ARG A 16 -2.25 -13.67 15.88
N ILE A 17 -2.05 -12.45 16.39
CA ILE A 17 -0.93 -11.59 16.05
C ILE A 17 0.07 -11.55 17.21
N SER A 18 1.34 -11.78 16.91
CA SER A 18 2.48 -11.58 17.79
C SER A 18 3.39 -10.49 17.22
N TYR A 19 3.99 -9.71 18.09
CA TYR A 19 4.83 -8.58 17.69
C TYR A 19 6.29 -8.84 18.03
N SER A 20 7.18 -8.64 17.06
CA SER A 20 8.63 -8.63 17.24
C SER A 20 9.13 -7.21 17.11
N VAL A 21 9.54 -6.60 18.22
CA VAL A 21 9.96 -5.20 18.26
C VAL A 21 11.44 -5.09 17.93
N GLU A 22 11.77 -4.22 16.99
CA GLU A 22 13.15 -3.87 16.63
C GLU A 22 13.58 -2.62 17.42
N HIS A 23 14.75 -2.68 18.07
CA HIS A 23 15.34 -1.54 18.78
C HIS A 23 16.11 -0.59 17.86
N PHE A 24 16.45 -1.06 16.66
CA PHE A 24 17.06 -0.30 15.57
C PHE A 24 16.62 -0.97 14.23
N PRO A 25 16.65 -0.26 13.09
CA PRO A 25 16.31 -0.85 11.80
C PRO A 25 17.18 -2.06 11.49
N MET A 26 16.60 -3.24 11.31
CA MET A 26 17.34 -4.50 11.11
C MET A 26 17.32 -4.98 9.65
N GLY A 27 16.63 -4.30 8.76
CA GLY A 27 16.42 -4.74 7.38
C GLY A 27 15.44 -5.91 7.27
N THR A 28 15.10 -6.31 6.04
CA THR A 28 14.06 -7.32 5.78
C THR A 28 14.39 -8.68 6.41
N ALA A 29 15.60 -9.17 6.24
CA ALA A 29 16.03 -10.45 6.79
C ALA A 29 16.31 -10.37 8.31
N GLY A 30 16.91 -9.30 8.78
CA GLY A 30 17.20 -9.12 10.21
C GLY A 30 15.92 -9.02 11.04
N ALA A 31 14.86 -8.40 10.54
CA ALA A 31 13.54 -8.36 11.16
C ALA A 31 12.96 -9.77 11.34
N VAL A 32 13.03 -10.60 10.30
CA VAL A 32 12.57 -12.01 10.36
C VAL A 32 13.43 -12.82 11.34
N LYS A 33 14.75 -12.64 11.33
CA LYS A 33 15.63 -13.27 12.31
C LYS A 33 15.30 -12.90 13.75
N ASN A 34 14.91 -11.64 13.99
CA ASN A 34 14.46 -11.18 15.32
C ASN A 34 13.18 -11.87 15.80
N ALA A 35 12.36 -12.35 14.86
CA ALA A 35 11.13 -13.10 15.12
C ALA A 35 11.34 -14.63 15.16
N GLU A 36 12.55 -15.16 15.00
CA GLU A 36 12.89 -16.59 14.85
C GLU A 36 12.20 -17.53 15.85
N LYS A 37 12.02 -17.07 17.09
CA LYS A 37 11.37 -17.86 18.15
C LYS A 37 9.91 -18.25 17.86
N PHE A 38 9.30 -17.67 16.82
CA PHE A 38 7.93 -17.96 16.38
C PHE A 38 7.90 -18.81 15.09
N LEU A 39 9.06 -19.16 14.51
CA LEU A 39 9.20 -19.67 13.16
C LEU A 39 9.88 -21.05 13.17
N ASP A 40 9.12 -22.08 13.54
CA ASP A 40 9.57 -23.49 13.68
C ASP A 40 9.12 -24.40 12.54
N GLU A 41 8.23 -23.92 11.66
CA GLU A 41 7.76 -24.58 10.44
C GLU A 41 7.99 -23.67 9.22
N PRO A 42 7.87 -24.15 7.97
CA PRO A 42 7.90 -23.29 6.80
C PRO A 42 6.87 -22.17 6.92
N PHE A 43 7.32 -20.96 6.71
CA PHE A 43 6.54 -19.75 6.96
C PHE A 43 6.57 -18.78 5.77
N ILE A 44 5.53 -17.94 5.70
CA ILE A 44 5.41 -16.91 4.67
C ILE A 44 5.93 -15.57 5.24
N VAL A 45 6.76 -14.90 4.47
CA VAL A 45 7.17 -13.50 4.70
C VAL A 45 6.46 -12.63 3.69
N PHE A 46 5.87 -11.56 4.18
CA PHE A 46 5.19 -10.56 3.36
C PHE A 46 5.76 -9.17 3.66
N ASN A 47 6.20 -8.46 2.63
CA ASN A 47 6.52 -7.04 2.80
C ASN A 47 5.22 -6.26 3.09
N GLY A 48 5.21 -5.43 4.12
CA GLY A 48 3.99 -4.79 4.64
C GLY A 48 3.38 -3.71 3.73
N ASP A 49 4.04 -3.37 2.65
CA ASP A 49 3.60 -2.41 1.64
C ASP A 49 3.18 -3.05 0.30
N ILE A 50 2.99 -4.36 0.26
CA ILE A 50 2.53 -5.08 -0.92
C ILE A 50 1.02 -5.35 -0.82
N PHE A 51 0.30 -5.07 -1.89
CA PHE A 51 -1.05 -5.54 -2.12
C PHE A 51 -1.08 -6.48 -3.32
N THR A 52 -1.68 -7.66 -3.15
CA THR A 52 -1.77 -8.69 -4.19
C THR A 52 -2.91 -9.67 -3.92
N ASP A 53 -3.38 -10.35 -4.96
CA ASP A 53 -4.30 -11.48 -4.90
C ASP A 53 -3.62 -12.81 -5.27
N ILE A 54 -2.29 -12.91 -5.09
CA ILE A 54 -1.53 -14.14 -5.34
C ILE A 54 -2.07 -15.33 -4.53
N ASP A 55 -2.15 -16.49 -5.15
CA ASP A 55 -2.54 -17.74 -4.47
C ASP A 55 -1.37 -18.31 -3.65
N LEU A 56 -1.39 -18.02 -2.36
CA LEU A 56 -0.38 -18.51 -1.41
C LEU A 56 -0.43 -20.03 -1.22
N THR A 57 -1.58 -20.68 -1.49
CA THR A 57 -1.71 -22.13 -1.38
C THR A 57 -0.90 -22.81 -2.47
N VAL A 58 -1.07 -22.37 -3.72
CA VAL A 58 -0.29 -22.87 -4.86
C VAL A 58 1.20 -22.65 -4.65
N MET A 59 1.58 -21.49 -4.12
CA MET A 59 2.98 -21.17 -3.81
C MET A 59 3.55 -22.10 -2.72
N MET A 60 2.77 -22.40 -1.67
CA MET A 60 3.16 -23.34 -0.59
C MET A 60 3.28 -24.77 -1.10
N ASP A 61 2.40 -25.21 -1.98
CA ASP A 61 2.44 -26.55 -2.57
C ASP A 61 3.70 -26.72 -3.44
N LEU A 62 4.05 -25.70 -4.24
CA LEU A 62 5.32 -25.66 -4.97
C LEU A 62 6.52 -25.77 -4.04
N HIS A 63 6.53 -25.00 -2.96
CA HIS A 63 7.60 -25.01 -1.95
C HIS A 63 7.83 -26.41 -1.38
N ARG A 64 6.74 -27.10 -1.01
CA ARG A 64 6.77 -28.47 -0.48
C ARG A 64 7.19 -29.50 -1.51
N GLU A 65 6.63 -29.42 -2.73
CA GLU A 65 6.97 -30.32 -3.84
C GLU A 65 8.46 -30.28 -4.17
N LYS A 66 9.00 -29.07 -4.31
CA LYS A 66 10.42 -28.85 -4.62
C LYS A 66 11.35 -29.05 -3.43
N LYS A 67 10.82 -29.26 -2.22
CA LYS A 67 11.58 -29.25 -0.96
C LYS A 67 12.48 -28.03 -0.90
N ALA A 68 11.93 -26.90 -1.21
CA ALA A 68 12.67 -25.65 -1.36
C ALA A 68 13.12 -25.13 0.02
N SER A 69 14.33 -24.57 0.09
CA SER A 69 14.75 -23.75 1.22
C SER A 69 14.09 -22.38 1.16
N VAL A 70 13.91 -21.85 -0.07
CA VAL A 70 13.27 -20.57 -0.35
C VAL A 70 12.39 -20.68 -1.58
N THR A 71 11.18 -20.14 -1.51
CA THR A 71 10.35 -19.87 -2.69
C THR A 71 10.06 -18.37 -2.76
N ILE A 72 10.39 -17.72 -3.87
CA ILE A 72 10.23 -16.29 -4.11
C ILE A 72 9.06 -16.08 -5.07
N ALA A 73 8.04 -15.32 -4.68
CA ALA A 73 7.02 -14.89 -5.62
C ALA A 73 7.60 -13.88 -6.61
N LEU A 74 7.30 -14.06 -7.89
CA LEU A 74 7.68 -13.13 -8.94
C LEU A 74 6.45 -12.52 -9.60
N THR A 75 6.58 -11.26 -9.99
CA THR A 75 5.61 -10.55 -10.82
C THR A 75 6.28 -9.87 -11.99
N HIS A 76 5.53 -9.63 -13.06
CA HIS A 76 6.02 -8.92 -14.24
C HIS A 76 5.83 -7.41 -14.10
N VAL A 77 6.86 -6.61 -14.44
CA VAL A 77 6.77 -5.15 -14.47
C VAL A 77 7.40 -4.59 -15.75
N ASP A 78 6.96 -3.42 -16.18
CA ASP A 78 7.52 -2.73 -17.37
C ASP A 78 8.93 -2.18 -17.10
N ASN A 79 9.17 -1.67 -15.89
CA ASN A 79 10.47 -1.14 -15.49
C ASN A 79 11.05 -1.90 -14.29
N PRO A 80 11.91 -2.89 -14.49
CA PRO A 80 12.48 -3.72 -13.44
C PRO A 80 13.65 -3.08 -12.69
N THR A 81 14.21 -1.96 -13.15
CA THR A 81 15.46 -1.38 -12.58
C THR A 81 15.36 -0.90 -11.14
N ILE A 82 14.15 -0.70 -10.63
CA ILE A 82 13.92 -0.24 -9.25
C ILE A 82 13.64 -1.39 -8.27
N TYR A 83 13.64 -2.63 -8.75
CA TYR A 83 13.32 -3.84 -8.01
C TYR A 83 14.46 -4.87 -8.09
N GLY A 84 14.33 -5.96 -7.34
CA GLY A 84 15.18 -7.13 -7.48
C GLY A 84 14.74 -7.97 -8.69
N VAL A 85 15.61 -8.12 -9.68
CA VAL A 85 15.37 -8.98 -10.86
C VAL A 85 15.79 -10.40 -10.57
N VAL A 86 14.96 -11.36 -10.97
CA VAL A 86 15.19 -12.78 -10.73
C VAL A 86 15.23 -13.55 -12.06
N GLU A 87 16.31 -14.27 -12.30
CA GLU A 87 16.47 -15.17 -13.43
C GLU A 87 16.27 -16.62 -12.97
N THR A 88 15.52 -17.40 -13.76
CA THR A 88 15.21 -18.80 -13.45
C THR A 88 15.58 -19.71 -14.62
N ASP A 89 15.68 -21.00 -14.33
CA ASP A 89 15.65 -22.03 -15.40
C ASP A 89 14.20 -22.44 -15.74
N ALA A 90 14.10 -23.45 -16.61
CA ALA A 90 12.81 -23.97 -17.09
C ALA A 90 11.97 -24.62 -15.97
N GLU A 91 12.59 -25.05 -14.88
CA GLU A 91 11.96 -25.64 -13.71
C GLU A 91 11.67 -24.62 -12.61
N ASN A 92 11.79 -23.32 -12.92
CA ASN A 92 11.66 -22.18 -11.99
C ASN A 92 12.70 -22.18 -10.85
N ARG A 93 13.84 -22.86 -10.98
CA ARG A 93 14.93 -22.74 -10.03
C ARG A 93 15.65 -21.41 -10.26
N VAL A 94 15.88 -20.65 -9.18
CA VAL A 94 16.57 -19.38 -9.27
C VAL A 94 18.04 -19.57 -9.64
N LYS A 95 18.49 -18.92 -10.70
CA LYS A 95 19.89 -18.92 -11.17
C LYS A 95 20.63 -17.67 -10.76
N ARG A 96 19.93 -16.55 -10.71
CA ARG A 96 20.52 -15.26 -10.38
C ARG A 96 19.48 -14.34 -9.73
N PHE A 97 19.94 -13.57 -8.76
CA PHE A 97 19.18 -12.50 -8.14
C PHE A 97 20.01 -11.21 -8.19
N ILE A 98 19.44 -10.14 -8.75
CA ILE A 98 20.16 -8.86 -8.90
C ILE A 98 19.28 -7.76 -8.33
N GLU A 99 19.68 -7.19 -7.22
CA GLU A 99 18.97 -6.09 -6.60
C GLU A 99 19.24 -4.77 -7.33
N LYS A 100 18.17 -4.13 -7.83
CA LYS A 100 18.18 -2.84 -8.53
C LYS A 100 19.24 -2.76 -9.63
N PRO A 101 19.15 -3.62 -10.65
CA PRO A 101 20.12 -3.67 -11.73
C PRO A 101 20.17 -2.36 -12.52
N LYS A 102 21.31 -2.06 -13.12
CA LYS A 102 21.39 -1.02 -14.15
C LYS A 102 20.64 -1.49 -15.42
N GLN A 103 20.21 -0.55 -16.25
CA GLN A 103 19.44 -0.86 -17.45
C GLN A 103 20.14 -1.88 -18.38
N ASN A 104 21.47 -1.87 -18.46
CA ASN A 104 22.25 -2.81 -19.25
C ASN A 104 22.47 -4.18 -18.58
N GLU A 105 22.04 -4.34 -17.33
CA GLU A 105 22.12 -5.60 -16.56
C GLU A 105 20.78 -6.32 -16.49
N VAL A 106 19.71 -5.66 -16.98
CA VAL A 106 18.37 -6.21 -17.00
C VAL A 106 18.26 -7.30 -18.06
N THR A 107 17.95 -8.51 -17.62
CA THR A 107 17.79 -9.70 -18.48
C THR A 107 16.37 -10.26 -18.44
N SER A 108 15.55 -9.80 -17.49
CA SER A 108 14.19 -10.25 -17.29
C SER A 108 13.34 -9.11 -16.73
N ASN A 109 12.05 -9.10 -17.05
CA ASN A 109 11.05 -8.23 -16.42
C ASN A 109 10.35 -8.88 -15.22
N MET A 110 10.77 -10.10 -14.86
CA MET A 110 10.29 -10.78 -13.67
C MET A 110 11.06 -10.28 -12.45
N ILE A 111 10.33 -9.71 -11.52
CA ILE A 111 10.90 -9.11 -10.32
C ILE A 111 10.46 -9.83 -9.05
N ASN A 112 11.22 -9.67 -8.01
CA ASN A 112 10.86 -10.05 -6.65
C ASN A 112 9.61 -9.30 -6.20
N ALA A 113 8.54 -10.05 -5.92
CA ALA A 113 7.25 -9.49 -5.50
C ALA A 113 7.18 -9.14 -4.00
N GLY A 114 8.25 -9.34 -3.23
CA GLY A 114 8.27 -9.07 -1.79
C GLY A 114 7.49 -10.08 -0.96
N ILE A 115 7.30 -11.29 -1.49
CA ILE A 115 6.60 -12.40 -0.83
C ILE A 115 7.47 -13.64 -0.94
N TYR A 116 7.72 -14.28 0.21
CA TYR A 116 8.61 -15.42 0.29
C TYR A 116 7.99 -16.55 1.10
N ILE A 117 8.30 -17.80 0.77
CA ILE A 117 8.16 -18.94 1.69
C ILE A 117 9.56 -19.40 2.04
N LEU A 118 9.84 -19.49 3.32
CA LEU A 118 11.14 -19.86 3.86
C LEU A 118 11.03 -21.10 4.72
N ASP A 119 11.94 -22.05 4.52
CA ASP A 119 12.23 -23.08 5.52
C ASP A 119 12.99 -22.46 6.70
N PRO A 120 12.71 -22.83 7.97
CA PRO A 120 13.39 -22.28 9.14
C PRO A 120 14.92 -22.38 9.09
N SER A 121 15.48 -23.37 8.38
CA SER A 121 16.93 -23.55 8.22
C SER A 121 17.60 -22.32 7.59
N VAL A 122 16.87 -21.55 6.76
CA VAL A 122 17.36 -20.31 6.15
C VAL A 122 17.75 -19.27 7.20
N LEU A 123 17.12 -19.28 8.37
CA LEU A 123 17.45 -18.35 9.46
C LEU A 123 18.88 -18.52 9.98
N SER A 124 19.50 -19.68 9.79
CA SER A 124 20.91 -19.90 10.14
C SER A 124 21.90 -19.08 9.33
N TYR A 125 21.50 -18.60 8.15
CA TYR A 125 22.31 -17.76 7.28
C TYR A 125 22.26 -16.27 7.68
N ILE A 126 21.40 -15.91 8.63
CA ILE A 126 21.17 -14.52 9.05
C ILE A 126 21.85 -14.29 10.41
N THR A 127 22.75 -13.32 10.49
CA THR A 127 23.41 -12.96 11.73
C THR A 127 22.43 -12.33 12.71
N PRO A 128 22.32 -12.86 13.95
CA PRO A 128 21.43 -12.28 14.95
C PRO A 128 21.82 -10.85 15.31
N LYS A 129 20.81 -9.99 15.56
CA LYS A 129 20.99 -8.60 15.99
C LYS A 129 21.87 -7.77 15.05
N ALA A 130 21.82 -8.04 13.76
CA ALA A 130 22.54 -7.31 12.73
C ALA A 130 21.54 -6.83 11.64
N PHE A 131 21.92 -5.75 10.95
CA PHE A 131 21.22 -5.33 9.75
C PHE A 131 21.46 -6.35 8.63
N SER A 132 20.40 -6.88 8.03
CA SER A 132 20.48 -7.83 6.93
C SER A 132 19.26 -7.71 6.02
N MET A 133 19.48 -7.77 4.72
CA MET A 133 18.44 -7.74 3.68
C MET A 133 18.38 -9.09 2.97
N PHE A 134 17.18 -9.64 2.75
CA PHE A 134 17.03 -10.86 1.96
C PHE A 134 17.64 -10.73 0.57
N GLU A 135 17.42 -9.59 -0.06
CA GLU A 135 17.75 -9.31 -1.46
C GLU A 135 19.25 -9.22 -1.74
N ARG A 136 20.06 -8.94 -0.72
CA ARG A 136 21.51 -8.76 -0.85
C ARG A 136 22.32 -9.77 -0.06
N ASP A 137 21.85 -10.06 1.16
CA ASP A 137 22.69 -10.74 2.13
C ASP A 137 22.29 -12.22 2.32
N VAL A 138 21.11 -12.63 1.81
CA VAL A 138 20.57 -13.99 1.98
C VAL A 138 20.36 -14.69 0.64
N PHE A 139 19.52 -14.17 -0.26
CA PHE A 139 19.17 -14.88 -1.49
C PHE A 139 20.37 -15.09 -2.42
N PRO A 140 21.19 -14.09 -2.76
CA PRO A 140 22.34 -14.33 -3.64
C PRO A 140 23.31 -15.37 -3.09
N PRO A 141 23.75 -15.33 -1.83
CA PRO A 141 24.60 -16.38 -1.26
C PRO A 141 23.98 -17.78 -1.25
N LEU A 142 22.66 -17.92 -1.05
CA LEU A 142 21.98 -19.22 -1.12
C LEU A 142 21.99 -19.77 -2.55
N VAL A 143 21.74 -18.92 -3.55
CA VAL A 143 21.81 -19.31 -4.97
C VAL A 143 23.23 -19.74 -5.37
N GLU A 144 24.25 -18.96 -4.96
CA GLU A 144 25.66 -19.28 -5.22
C GLU A 144 26.11 -20.62 -4.61
N ARG A 145 25.58 -20.96 -3.43
CA ARG A 145 25.85 -22.25 -2.75
C ARG A 145 25.07 -23.43 -3.34
N GLY A 146 24.17 -23.16 -4.30
CA GLY A 146 23.35 -24.19 -4.95
C GLY A 146 22.20 -24.69 -4.08
N GLU A 147 21.80 -23.92 -3.07
CA GLU A 147 20.61 -24.23 -2.25
C GLU A 147 19.33 -24.29 -3.10
N ALA A 148 18.31 -24.93 -2.57
CA ALA A 148 17.04 -25.14 -3.25
C ALA A 148 16.19 -23.83 -3.24
N VAL A 149 16.60 -22.84 -4.03
CA VAL A 149 15.88 -21.57 -4.20
C VAL A 149 15.04 -21.63 -5.47
N TYR A 150 13.73 -21.52 -5.34
CA TYR A 150 12.77 -21.59 -6.43
C TYR A 150 11.97 -20.29 -6.55
N ALA A 151 11.44 -20.03 -7.73
CA ALA A 151 10.54 -18.93 -8.00
C ALA A 151 9.11 -19.43 -8.24
N HIS A 152 8.14 -18.61 -7.87
CA HIS A 152 6.74 -18.78 -8.23
C HIS A 152 6.31 -17.58 -9.10
N PRO A 153 6.40 -17.68 -10.45
CA PRO A 153 5.89 -16.67 -11.34
C PRO A 153 4.38 -16.53 -11.19
N SER A 154 3.87 -15.32 -11.07
CA SER A 154 2.45 -15.04 -10.91
C SER A 154 2.00 -13.90 -11.81
N GLU A 155 0.82 -14.04 -12.41
CA GLU A 155 0.11 -12.99 -13.14
C GLU A 155 -0.97 -12.31 -12.28
N ALA A 156 -1.01 -12.62 -10.98
CA ALA A 156 -1.90 -12.00 -10.02
C ALA A 156 -1.71 -10.47 -9.99
N TYR A 157 -2.76 -9.74 -9.62
CA TYR A 157 -2.63 -8.32 -9.38
C TYR A 157 -1.56 -8.07 -8.30
N TRP A 158 -0.68 -7.13 -8.56
CA TRP A 158 0.39 -6.79 -7.64
C TRP A 158 0.73 -5.29 -7.72
N ILE A 159 0.87 -4.68 -6.56
CA ILE A 159 1.36 -3.30 -6.43
C ILE A 159 2.05 -3.11 -5.08
N ASP A 160 3.19 -2.42 -5.09
CA ASP A 160 3.84 -1.90 -3.89
C ASP A 160 3.30 -0.48 -3.60
N ILE A 161 2.68 -0.28 -2.45
CA ILE A 161 2.03 1.00 -2.08
C ILE A 161 2.98 1.95 -1.32
N GLY A 162 4.26 1.86 -1.57
CA GLY A 162 5.30 2.66 -0.93
C GLY A 162 5.28 4.16 -1.24
N THR A 163 4.39 4.62 -2.13
CA THR A 163 4.19 6.05 -2.43
C THR A 163 2.71 6.43 -2.45
N PRO A 164 2.37 7.71 -2.19
CA PRO A 164 0.99 8.19 -2.25
C PRO A 164 0.33 7.97 -3.62
N GLU A 165 1.07 8.12 -4.71
CA GLU A 165 0.57 7.88 -6.07
C GLU A 165 0.16 6.42 -6.26
N LYS A 166 0.97 5.47 -5.79
CA LYS A 166 0.67 4.04 -5.87
C LYS A 166 -0.48 3.66 -4.95
N TYR A 167 -0.56 4.27 -3.75
CA TYR A 167 -1.70 4.12 -2.85
C TYR A 167 -3.00 4.57 -3.52
N LEU A 168 -3.00 5.75 -4.14
CA LEU A 168 -4.17 6.27 -4.87
C LEU A 168 -4.52 5.37 -6.07
N ARG A 169 -3.51 4.92 -6.82
CA ARG A 169 -3.69 3.99 -7.94
C ARG A 169 -4.34 2.68 -7.47
N LEU A 170 -3.88 2.08 -6.37
CA LEU A 170 -4.51 0.88 -5.82
C LEU A 170 -6.01 1.10 -5.56
N HIS A 171 -6.37 2.22 -4.92
CA HIS A 171 -7.77 2.55 -4.67
C HIS A 171 -8.57 2.68 -5.97
N HIS A 172 -8.00 3.33 -6.99
CA HIS A 172 -8.64 3.45 -8.31
C HIS A 172 -8.84 2.09 -8.97
N ASP A 173 -7.82 1.23 -8.95
CA ASP A 173 -7.90 -0.11 -9.55
C ASP A 173 -8.97 -0.96 -8.86
N LEU A 174 -9.01 -0.97 -7.53
CA LEU A 174 -10.01 -1.73 -6.75
C LEU A 174 -11.43 -1.20 -6.95
N LEU A 175 -11.62 0.12 -6.97
CA LEU A 175 -12.92 0.73 -7.19
C LEU A 175 -13.44 0.44 -8.60
N ASN A 176 -12.57 0.55 -9.61
CA ASN A 176 -12.93 0.25 -11.00
C ASN A 176 -13.28 -1.23 -11.20
N ALA A 177 -12.59 -2.14 -10.51
CA ALA A 177 -12.91 -3.57 -10.53
C ALA A 177 -14.26 -3.88 -9.87
N GLY A 178 -14.60 -3.17 -8.79
CA GLY A 178 -15.85 -3.37 -8.03
C GLY A 178 -17.10 -2.84 -8.69
N LYS A 179 -17.01 -1.83 -9.53
CA LYS A 179 -18.09 -1.08 -10.21
C LYS A 179 -19.23 -0.61 -9.28
N GLY A 180 -19.83 0.51 -9.62
CA GLY A 180 -21.03 1.03 -8.93
C GLY A 180 -20.73 1.95 -7.73
N ALA A 181 -21.80 2.46 -7.12
CA ALA A 181 -21.75 3.18 -5.86
C ALA A 181 -22.11 2.24 -4.71
N LYS A 182 -21.20 2.11 -3.74
CA LYS A 182 -21.38 1.29 -2.54
C LYS A 182 -21.46 2.17 -1.30
N PHE A 183 -22.50 1.99 -0.51
CA PHE A 183 -22.69 2.66 0.77
C PHE A 183 -22.49 1.66 1.92
N GLU A 184 -21.59 1.97 2.83
CA GLU A 184 -21.32 1.16 4.02
C GLU A 184 -22.07 1.75 5.23
N GLY A 185 -23.27 1.27 5.46
CA GLY A 185 -24.17 1.79 6.51
C GLY A 185 -25.02 2.99 6.06
N GLN A 186 -25.55 3.73 7.04
CA GLN A 186 -26.44 4.86 6.77
C GLN A 186 -25.66 6.14 6.54
N SER A 187 -25.96 6.84 5.46
CA SER A 187 -25.38 8.14 5.12
C SER A 187 -26.46 9.04 4.52
N PHE A 188 -26.33 10.35 4.70
CA PHE A 188 -27.24 11.33 4.12
C PHE A 188 -26.66 11.83 2.78
N VAL A 189 -27.45 11.73 1.74
CA VAL A 189 -27.15 12.30 0.40
C VAL A 189 -28.29 13.22 0.00
N HIS A 190 -27.98 14.50 -0.15
CA HIS A 190 -28.99 15.46 -0.61
C HIS A 190 -29.50 15.10 -2.03
N PRO A 191 -30.81 15.20 -2.32
CA PRO A 191 -31.36 14.81 -3.63
C PRO A 191 -30.76 15.52 -4.85
N SER A 192 -30.18 16.71 -4.67
CA SER A 192 -29.49 17.46 -5.75
C SER A 192 -27.99 17.17 -5.85
N ALA A 193 -27.44 16.33 -4.99
CA ALA A 193 -26.06 15.90 -5.10
C ALA A 193 -25.90 14.91 -6.27
N GLN A 194 -24.76 14.94 -6.92
CA GLN A 194 -24.43 14.07 -8.05
C GLN A 194 -23.33 13.10 -7.66
N ILE A 195 -23.60 11.81 -7.79
CA ILE A 195 -22.60 10.75 -7.58
C ILE A 195 -22.40 10.03 -8.91
N LYS A 196 -21.17 10.13 -9.44
CA LYS A 196 -20.71 9.46 -10.67
C LYS A 196 -19.76 8.34 -10.27
N GLU A 197 -20.17 7.12 -10.51
CA GLU A 197 -19.48 5.87 -10.16
C GLU A 197 -18.10 5.73 -10.82
N PRO A 198 -17.17 4.91 -10.24
CA PRO A 198 -17.33 4.11 -9.03
C PRO A 198 -17.05 4.91 -7.74
N VAL A 199 -17.85 4.73 -6.70
CA VAL A 199 -17.71 5.45 -5.42
C VAL A 199 -17.99 4.51 -4.25
N ILE A 200 -17.18 4.56 -3.21
CA ILE A 200 -17.48 3.98 -1.89
C ILE A 200 -17.72 5.12 -0.89
N VAL A 201 -18.80 5.01 -0.12
CA VAL A 201 -19.19 5.98 0.91
C VAL A 201 -19.31 5.23 2.25
N GLY A 202 -18.43 5.55 3.18
CA GLY A 202 -18.44 5.00 4.54
C GLY A 202 -19.66 5.48 5.34
N GLU A 203 -19.91 4.81 6.46
CA GLU A 203 -21.05 5.10 7.34
C GLU A 203 -21.00 6.52 7.92
N GLY A 204 -22.17 7.12 8.09
CA GLY A 204 -22.33 8.43 8.74
C GLY A 204 -21.89 9.61 7.89
N CYS A 205 -21.62 9.42 6.60
CA CYS A 205 -21.28 10.53 5.71
C CYS A 205 -22.49 11.45 5.46
N PHE A 206 -22.16 12.74 5.26
CA PHE A 206 -23.14 13.77 4.90
C PHE A 206 -22.72 14.45 3.60
N ILE A 207 -23.51 14.28 2.55
CA ILE A 207 -23.27 14.86 1.21
C ILE A 207 -24.34 15.90 0.94
N ASP A 208 -23.94 17.17 0.91
CA ASP A 208 -24.84 18.31 0.87
C ASP A 208 -25.32 18.63 -0.55
N LYS A 209 -26.22 19.60 -0.66
CA LYS A 209 -26.86 20.02 -1.93
C LYS A 209 -25.82 20.43 -2.98
N ASN A 210 -26.09 20.01 -4.22
CA ASN A 210 -25.25 20.32 -5.39
C ASN A 210 -23.77 19.87 -5.27
N ALA A 211 -23.43 19.06 -4.25
CA ALA A 211 -22.12 18.44 -4.22
C ALA A 211 -21.95 17.45 -5.38
N VAL A 212 -20.74 17.37 -5.92
CA VAL A 212 -20.41 16.45 -7.02
C VAL A 212 -19.29 15.53 -6.59
N ILE A 213 -19.55 14.22 -6.62
CA ILE A 213 -18.56 13.19 -6.36
C ILE A 213 -18.37 12.42 -7.67
N SER A 214 -17.17 12.48 -8.24
CA SER A 214 -16.83 11.82 -9.50
C SER A 214 -15.79 10.75 -9.25
N GLY A 215 -16.19 9.47 -9.36
CA GLY A 215 -15.30 8.33 -9.15
C GLY A 215 -14.10 8.25 -10.11
N PRO A 216 -13.08 7.45 -9.73
CA PRO A 216 -13.06 6.59 -8.56
C PRO A 216 -12.80 7.36 -7.23
N VAL A 217 -13.74 7.31 -6.29
CA VAL A 217 -13.64 8.02 -4.99
C VAL A 217 -13.95 7.08 -3.84
N ALA A 218 -13.15 7.14 -2.78
CA ALA A 218 -13.44 6.51 -1.51
C ALA A 218 -13.59 7.57 -0.41
N LEU A 219 -14.74 7.58 0.25
CA LEU A 219 -15.01 8.38 1.45
C LEU A 219 -15.05 7.45 2.65
N GLY A 220 -14.16 7.68 3.61
CA GLY A 220 -14.20 7.04 4.92
C GLY A 220 -15.42 7.46 5.73
N GLN A 221 -15.56 6.90 6.92
CA GLN A 221 -16.71 7.16 7.79
C GLN A 221 -16.81 8.64 8.20
N ARG A 222 -18.04 9.13 8.38
CA ARG A 222 -18.38 10.46 8.93
C ARG A 222 -17.76 11.64 8.15
N CYS A 223 -17.47 11.45 6.87
CA CYS A 223 -17.04 12.54 6.01
C CYS A 223 -18.21 13.49 5.73
N HIS A 224 -17.91 14.80 5.65
CA HIS A 224 -18.87 15.83 5.28
C HIS A 224 -18.43 16.54 4.01
N ILE A 225 -19.20 16.39 2.95
CA ILE A 225 -19.00 17.06 1.66
C ILE A 225 -20.02 18.18 1.54
N GLY A 226 -19.55 19.42 1.65
CA GLY A 226 -20.37 20.63 1.73
C GLY A 226 -21.02 21.04 0.40
N GLU A 227 -21.90 22.02 0.49
CA GLU A 227 -22.69 22.54 -0.65
C GLU A 227 -21.80 22.91 -1.84
N GLY A 228 -22.10 22.32 -3.01
CA GLY A 228 -21.39 22.60 -4.26
C GLY A 228 -19.90 22.21 -4.27
N ALA A 229 -19.44 21.46 -3.27
CA ALA A 229 -18.08 20.93 -3.29
C ALA A 229 -17.92 19.84 -4.36
N VAL A 230 -16.72 19.71 -4.90
CA VAL A 230 -16.37 18.74 -5.93
C VAL A 230 -15.25 17.83 -5.40
N VAL A 231 -15.47 16.52 -5.46
CA VAL A 231 -14.47 15.50 -5.10
C VAL A 231 -14.33 14.56 -6.28
N GLU A 232 -13.14 14.50 -6.85
CA GLU A 232 -12.81 13.69 -8.00
C GLU A 232 -11.57 12.85 -7.75
N GLY A 233 -11.60 11.55 -8.11
CA GLY A 233 -10.46 10.66 -8.09
C GLY A 233 -9.73 10.55 -6.74
N SER A 234 -10.38 10.87 -5.62
CA SER A 234 -9.71 11.12 -4.35
C SER A 234 -10.08 10.09 -3.27
N VAL A 235 -9.19 9.91 -2.31
CA VAL A 235 -9.40 9.08 -1.12
C VAL A 235 -9.40 9.96 0.13
N LEU A 236 -10.50 9.94 0.85
CA LEU A 236 -10.67 10.64 2.13
C LEU A 236 -10.83 9.60 3.23
N TRP A 237 -9.99 9.68 4.26
CA TRP A 237 -10.16 8.87 5.46
C TRP A 237 -11.31 9.41 6.30
N GLN A 238 -11.53 8.84 7.49
CA GLN A 238 -12.67 9.22 8.32
C GLN A 238 -12.62 10.68 8.80
N ASP A 239 -13.80 11.22 9.12
CA ASP A 239 -14.01 12.53 9.75
C ASP A 239 -13.52 13.74 8.92
N CYS A 240 -13.29 13.58 7.62
CA CYS A 240 -12.89 14.67 6.74
C CYS A 240 -14.04 15.63 6.45
N ARG A 241 -13.72 16.92 6.36
CA ARG A 241 -14.68 18.00 6.06
C ARG A 241 -14.23 18.80 4.84
N VAL A 242 -14.96 18.66 3.76
CA VAL A 242 -14.78 19.46 2.54
C VAL A 242 -15.85 20.53 2.54
N LYS A 243 -15.47 21.79 2.76
CA LYS A 243 -16.44 22.90 2.91
C LYS A 243 -17.01 23.35 1.57
N LYS A 244 -18.00 24.24 1.63
CA LYS A 244 -18.74 24.76 0.50
C LYS A 244 -17.82 25.19 -0.66
N GLY A 245 -18.11 24.69 -1.86
CA GLY A 245 -17.42 25.02 -3.09
C GLY A 245 -15.95 24.62 -3.18
N ALA A 246 -15.43 23.88 -2.20
CA ALA A 246 -14.07 23.38 -2.28
C ALA A 246 -13.95 22.26 -3.34
N LYS A 247 -12.74 22.11 -3.93
CA LYS A 247 -12.46 21.13 -4.97
C LYS A 247 -11.28 20.26 -4.59
N LEU A 248 -11.46 18.97 -4.74
CA LEU A 248 -10.43 17.94 -4.53
C LEU A 248 -10.25 17.15 -5.83
N SER A 249 -9.02 17.02 -6.29
CA SER A 249 -8.69 16.26 -7.50
C SER A 249 -7.53 15.31 -7.23
N ASN A 250 -7.76 14.00 -7.42
CA ASN A 250 -6.75 12.94 -7.36
C ASN A 250 -5.80 13.08 -6.16
N CYS A 251 -6.35 13.25 -4.96
CA CYS A 251 -5.59 13.51 -3.75
C CYS A 251 -5.97 12.57 -2.60
N VAL A 252 -5.14 12.53 -1.58
CA VAL A 252 -5.37 11.74 -0.36
C VAL A 252 -5.46 12.67 0.84
N LEU A 253 -6.56 12.56 1.57
CA LEU A 253 -6.76 13.22 2.87
C LEU A 253 -6.80 12.14 3.96
N ALA A 254 -5.87 12.22 4.91
CA ALA A 254 -5.92 11.39 6.12
C ALA A 254 -7.04 11.88 7.06
N SER A 255 -7.15 11.27 8.26
CA SER A 255 -8.28 11.50 9.16
C SER A 255 -8.38 12.94 9.66
N ASN A 256 -9.61 13.40 9.91
CA ASN A 256 -9.92 14.71 10.49
C ASN A 256 -9.44 15.93 9.66
N CYS A 257 -9.16 15.75 8.37
CA CYS A 257 -8.77 16.88 7.53
C CYS A 257 -9.95 17.84 7.27
N CYS A 258 -9.66 19.13 7.23
CA CYS A 258 -10.63 20.15 6.89
C CYS A 258 -10.14 21.00 5.72
N VAL A 259 -10.89 21.01 4.61
CA VAL A 259 -10.62 21.86 3.45
C VAL A 259 -11.62 23.01 3.42
N GLY A 260 -11.12 24.24 3.54
CA GLY A 260 -11.90 25.46 3.64
C GLY A 260 -12.69 25.82 2.39
N GLU A 261 -13.65 26.72 2.55
CA GLU A 261 -14.54 27.16 1.47
C GLU A 261 -13.78 27.66 0.24
N GLY A 262 -14.18 27.19 -0.94
CA GLY A 262 -13.60 27.56 -2.23
C GLY A 262 -12.12 27.23 -2.40
N SER A 263 -11.54 26.42 -1.52
CA SER A 263 -10.16 25.97 -1.66
C SER A 263 -10.06 24.83 -2.67
N GLU A 264 -8.91 24.74 -3.34
CA GLU A 264 -8.60 23.72 -4.33
C GLU A 264 -7.40 22.89 -3.86
N VAL A 265 -7.52 21.57 -3.86
CA VAL A 265 -6.44 20.63 -3.58
C VAL A 265 -6.18 19.84 -4.85
N GLY A 266 -5.00 20.05 -5.43
CA GLY A 266 -4.64 19.52 -6.74
C GLY A 266 -4.18 18.04 -6.69
N ASP A 267 -3.88 17.53 -7.88
CA ASP A 267 -3.47 16.14 -8.08
C ASP A 267 -2.26 15.74 -7.24
N ASN A 268 -2.26 14.52 -6.75
CA ASN A 268 -1.17 13.93 -5.95
C ASN A 268 -0.83 14.73 -4.68
N CYS A 269 -1.74 15.59 -4.21
CA CYS A 269 -1.59 16.19 -2.89
C CYS A 269 -1.92 15.16 -1.80
N VAL A 270 -1.19 15.26 -0.69
CA VAL A 270 -1.41 14.44 0.51
C VAL A 270 -1.53 15.33 1.73
N LEU A 271 -2.65 15.23 2.43
CA LEU A 271 -2.86 15.91 3.70
C LEU A 271 -2.82 14.87 4.82
N GLY A 272 -1.87 15.00 5.74
CA GLY A 272 -1.76 14.15 6.94
C GLY A 272 -2.92 14.39 7.92
N ASP A 273 -2.97 13.57 8.98
CA ASP A 273 -4.06 13.68 9.98
C ASP A 273 -4.18 15.11 10.56
N ASN A 274 -5.42 15.53 10.81
CA ASN A 274 -5.77 16.81 11.43
C ASN A 274 -5.30 18.07 10.65
N VAL A 275 -4.99 17.93 9.36
CA VAL A 275 -4.62 19.09 8.54
C VAL A 275 -5.83 19.98 8.27
N THR A 276 -5.64 21.28 8.46
CA THR A 276 -6.66 22.29 8.13
C THR A 276 -6.16 23.23 7.03
N ILE A 277 -6.88 23.29 5.93
CA ILE A 277 -6.68 24.24 4.84
C ILE A 277 -7.71 25.38 5.01
N GLY A 278 -7.26 26.59 5.26
CA GLY A 278 -8.11 27.79 5.31
C GLY A 278 -8.79 28.06 3.96
N LYS A 279 -9.83 28.89 3.96
CA LYS A 279 -10.59 29.21 2.74
C LYS A 279 -9.73 29.83 1.64
N GLY A 280 -10.10 29.59 0.38
CA GLY A 280 -9.54 30.27 -0.79
C GLY A 280 -8.11 29.87 -1.14
N ASN A 281 -7.56 28.82 -0.54
CA ASN A 281 -6.23 28.30 -0.89
C ASN A 281 -6.28 27.45 -2.15
N LYS A 282 -5.22 27.48 -2.94
CA LYS A 282 -5.03 26.64 -4.12
C LYS A 282 -3.72 25.88 -4.00
N LEU A 283 -3.81 24.63 -3.54
CA LEU A 283 -2.66 23.74 -3.41
C LEU A 283 -2.31 23.18 -4.80
N PRO A 284 -1.13 23.50 -5.34
CA PRO A 284 -0.71 22.91 -6.61
C PRO A 284 -0.42 21.41 -6.47
N ARG A 285 -0.28 20.74 -7.62
CA ARG A 285 0.00 19.31 -7.70
C ARG A 285 1.20 18.90 -6.83
N GLY A 286 1.08 17.75 -6.13
CA GLY A 286 2.18 17.07 -5.44
C GLY A 286 2.55 17.66 -4.08
N ILE A 287 1.74 18.54 -3.52
CA ILE A 287 1.98 19.07 -2.16
C ILE A 287 1.65 18.01 -1.11
N SER A 288 2.61 17.76 -0.22
CA SER A 288 2.41 16.95 0.99
C SER A 288 2.48 17.83 2.23
N ILE A 289 1.43 17.76 3.05
CA ILE A 289 1.35 18.51 4.31
C ILE A 289 1.35 17.52 5.48
N TRP A 290 2.32 17.66 6.36
CA TRP A 290 2.47 16.82 7.55
C TRP A 290 1.29 16.96 8.51
N PRO A 291 1.00 15.92 9.33
CA PRO A 291 -0.07 15.96 10.32
C PRO A 291 -0.02 17.19 11.22
N ASP A 292 -1.20 17.57 11.74
CA ASP A 292 -1.40 18.66 12.71
C ASP A 292 -0.97 20.07 12.20
N LYS A 293 -0.99 20.27 10.87
CA LYS A 293 -0.65 21.58 10.26
C LYS A 293 -1.90 22.32 9.83
N SER A 294 -1.79 23.66 9.87
CA SER A 294 -2.82 24.55 9.37
C SER A 294 -2.23 25.52 8.34
N VAL A 295 -2.97 25.73 7.25
CA VAL A 295 -2.70 26.73 6.23
C VAL A 295 -3.73 27.85 6.42
N GLU A 296 -3.25 29.08 6.64
CA GLU A 296 -4.10 30.24 6.83
C GLU A 296 -4.96 30.55 5.58
N PRO A 297 -6.11 31.21 5.74
CA PRO A 297 -6.93 31.61 4.59
C PRO A 297 -6.16 32.41 3.53
N ASN A 298 -6.33 32.05 2.25
CA ASN A 298 -5.70 32.69 1.09
C ASN A 298 -4.16 32.76 1.14
N ALA A 299 -3.52 31.88 1.90
CA ALA A 299 -2.06 31.86 2.03
C ALA A 299 -1.35 31.28 0.78
N ILE A 300 -2.03 30.40 0.05
CA ILE A 300 -1.51 29.75 -1.16
C ILE A 300 -2.42 30.14 -2.33
N SER A 301 -1.89 30.90 -3.28
CA SER A 301 -2.53 31.22 -4.55
C SER A 301 -1.78 30.50 -5.69
N SER A 302 -2.51 30.02 -6.70
CA SER A 302 -1.87 29.62 -7.95
C SER A 302 -1.15 30.83 -8.56
N GLY A 303 0.17 30.78 -8.66
CA GLY A 303 0.93 31.74 -9.45
C GLY A 303 0.62 31.64 -10.93
#